data_6ca6da0224cc6000fded990dd3a135a4
#
_entry.id   6ca6da0224cc6000fded990dd3a135a4
#
_cell.length_a   1.000
_cell.length_b   1.000
_cell.length_c   1.000
_cell.angle_alpha   90.00
_cell.angle_beta   90.00
_cell.angle_gamma   90.00
#
_symmetry.space_group_name_H-M   'P 1'
#
loop_
_entity.id
_entity.type
_entity.pdbx_description
1 polymer ?
#
loop_
_entity_poly.entity_id
_entity_poly.type
_entity_poly.pdbx_seq_one_letter_code
_entity_poly.pdbx_strand_id
1 'polypeptide(L)'
;MPLDFLIYLLAGAAAGFLGGLLGVGGGLLVVAALSVTLPASGIPPSQVIHVAVATALAGMVVTFASATVAHLRKGGILGPTWLRLAPGLALGSVVGSRLAHLMSGPMLRLVVAGFCVLVAGQMVFGRTRARAEADHVPRSLWLLPGGFAIAVISAVVGIGGGSLTVPLLVGLGVRPVRAVATSAACGLVIALASAASNVLSVPPPLHPAPWGMAGLVYLPAAAATAVAALAAAPFGVSVANRVSGKALRKVFALFLLSVGGVIATGG
;
A
#
# COMPACT_ATOMS: atom_id res chain seq x y z
N MET A 1 -20.95 -2.34 -15.82
CA MET A 1 -20.92 -1.09 -15.02
C MET A 1 -21.44 -1.21 -13.56
N PRO A 2 -22.70 -1.62 -13.24
CA PRO A 2 -23.09 -1.71 -11.82
C PRO A 2 -22.36 -2.80 -11.04
N LEU A 3 -22.08 -3.94 -11.66
CA LEU A 3 -21.41 -5.07 -11.02
C LEU A 3 -19.93 -4.75 -10.70
N ASP A 4 -19.20 -4.13 -11.64
CA ASP A 4 -17.81 -3.75 -11.44
C ASP A 4 -17.65 -2.74 -10.30
N PHE A 5 -18.58 -1.78 -10.22
CA PHE A 5 -18.58 -0.79 -9.16
C PHE A 5 -18.83 -1.41 -7.78
N LEU A 6 -19.71 -2.42 -7.70
CA LEU A 6 -19.95 -3.18 -6.47
C LEU A 6 -18.69 -3.95 -6.04
N ILE A 7 -17.98 -4.55 -6.99
CA ILE A 7 -16.72 -5.25 -6.72
C ILE A 7 -15.66 -4.27 -6.20
N TYR A 8 -15.55 -3.05 -6.76
CA TYR A 8 -14.62 -2.03 -6.25
C TYR A 8 -14.97 -1.59 -4.82
N LEU A 9 -16.25 -1.43 -4.50
CA LEU A 9 -16.69 -1.11 -3.14
C LEU A 9 -16.38 -2.26 -2.17
N LEU A 10 -16.65 -3.50 -2.54
CA LEU A 10 -16.35 -4.67 -1.71
C LEU A 10 -14.84 -4.85 -1.51
N ALA A 11 -14.06 -4.70 -2.57
CA ALA A 11 -12.60 -4.75 -2.50
C ALA A 11 -12.04 -3.62 -1.62
N GLY A 12 -12.57 -2.42 -1.76
CA GLY A 12 -12.21 -1.27 -0.93
C GLY A 12 -12.58 -1.48 0.53
N ALA A 13 -13.78 -1.98 0.83
CA ALA A 13 -14.22 -2.29 2.18
C ALA A 13 -13.34 -3.36 2.84
N ALA A 14 -13.06 -4.45 2.12
CA ALA A 14 -12.17 -5.50 2.58
C ALA A 14 -10.73 -4.98 2.78
N ALA A 15 -10.21 -4.14 1.86
CA ALA A 15 -8.91 -3.51 1.97
C ALA A 15 -8.83 -2.56 3.17
N GLY A 16 -9.86 -1.74 3.39
CA GLY A 16 -9.96 -0.84 4.53
C GLY A 16 -10.04 -1.59 5.85
N PHE A 17 -10.88 -2.61 5.93
CA PHE A 17 -11.00 -3.47 7.10
C PHE A 17 -9.67 -4.16 7.45
N LEU A 18 -9.04 -4.82 6.47
CA LEU A 18 -7.74 -5.46 6.67
C LEU A 18 -6.62 -4.45 6.91
N GLY A 19 -6.66 -3.30 6.24
CA GLY A 19 -5.73 -2.20 6.47
C GLY A 19 -5.82 -1.65 7.89
N GLY A 20 -7.05 -1.47 8.40
CA GLY A 20 -7.31 -1.08 9.79
C GLY A 20 -6.92 -2.16 10.80
N LEU A 21 -7.19 -3.42 10.47
CA LEU A 21 -6.88 -4.57 11.31
C LEU A 21 -5.36 -4.76 11.50
N LEU A 22 -4.58 -4.52 10.46
CA LEU A 22 -3.16 -4.92 10.35
C LEU A 22 -2.20 -3.74 10.32
N GLY A 23 -2.70 -2.53 10.07
CA GLY A 23 -1.89 -1.32 9.92
C GLY A 23 -1.01 -1.29 8.65
N VAL A 24 -1.28 -2.16 7.67
CA VAL A 24 -0.44 -2.34 6.47
C VAL A 24 -1.00 -1.63 5.23
N GLY A 25 -2.24 -1.10 5.32
CA GLY A 25 -2.83 -0.24 4.26
C GLY A 25 -3.55 -0.96 3.13
N GLY A 26 -3.90 -2.24 3.22
CA GLY A 26 -4.87 -2.93 2.30
C GLY A 26 -4.61 -2.86 0.77
N GLY A 27 -3.57 -2.18 0.31
CA GLY A 27 -3.32 -1.91 -1.10
C GLY A 27 -3.19 -3.15 -1.98
N LEU A 28 -2.51 -4.18 -1.47
CA LEU A 28 -2.37 -5.45 -2.21
C LEU A 28 -3.71 -6.12 -2.52
N LEU A 29 -4.71 -5.97 -1.65
CA LEU A 29 -6.05 -6.49 -1.91
C LEU A 29 -6.71 -5.72 -3.06
N VAL A 30 -6.57 -4.40 -3.05
CA VAL A 30 -7.08 -3.57 -4.16
C VAL A 30 -6.37 -3.93 -5.46
N VAL A 31 -5.04 -4.11 -5.45
CA VAL A 31 -4.28 -4.56 -6.62
C VAL A 31 -4.79 -5.90 -7.15
N ALA A 32 -5.00 -6.89 -6.26
CA ALA A 32 -5.53 -8.20 -6.67
C ALA A 32 -6.95 -8.09 -7.24
N ALA A 33 -7.85 -7.39 -6.57
CA ALA A 33 -9.21 -7.21 -7.05
C ALA A 33 -9.25 -6.49 -8.40
N LEU A 34 -8.42 -5.45 -8.58
CA LEU A 34 -8.33 -4.72 -9.83
C LEU A 34 -7.68 -5.55 -10.94
N SER A 35 -6.72 -6.43 -10.64
CA SER A 35 -6.11 -7.30 -11.64
C SER A 35 -7.10 -8.28 -12.28
N VAL A 36 -8.16 -8.64 -11.54
CA VAL A 36 -9.24 -9.51 -12.02
C VAL A 36 -10.34 -8.71 -12.76
N THR A 37 -10.64 -7.50 -12.30
CA THR A 37 -11.81 -6.73 -12.79
C THR A 37 -11.49 -5.79 -13.94
N LEU A 38 -10.28 -5.24 -14.01
CA LEU A 38 -9.90 -4.26 -15.05
C LEU A 38 -9.97 -4.80 -16.48
N PRO A 39 -9.71 -6.10 -16.77
CA PRO A 39 -9.91 -6.64 -18.12
C PRO A 39 -11.34 -6.45 -18.63
N ALA A 40 -12.35 -6.60 -17.77
CA ALA A 40 -13.75 -6.38 -18.12
C ALA A 40 -14.07 -4.91 -18.43
N SER A 41 -13.24 -3.98 -17.94
CA SER A 41 -13.34 -2.54 -18.24
C SER A 41 -12.62 -2.13 -19.53
N GLY A 42 -12.12 -3.09 -20.32
CA GLY A 42 -11.45 -2.85 -21.60
C GLY A 42 -9.96 -2.53 -21.50
N ILE A 43 -9.33 -2.77 -20.34
CA ILE A 43 -7.88 -2.58 -20.17
C ILE A 43 -7.14 -3.82 -20.66
N PRO A 44 -6.18 -3.68 -21.59
CA PRO A 44 -5.42 -4.81 -22.14
C PRO A 44 -4.68 -5.60 -21.05
N PRO A 45 -4.61 -6.94 -21.14
CA PRO A 45 -3.94 -7.79 -20.14
C PRO A 45 -2.49 -7.41 -19.84
N SER A 46 -1.78 -6.83 -20.82
CA SER A 46 -0.41 -6.36 -20.66
C SER A 46 -0.28 -5.15 -19.73
N GLN A 47 -1.36 -4.37 -19.56
CA GLN A 47 -1.38 -3.12 -18.77
C GLN A 47 -2.16 -3.25 -17.45
N VAL A 48 -2.93 -4.32 -17.27
CA VAL A 48 -3.80 -4.51 -16.10
C VAL A 48 -3.05 -4.33 -14.79
N ILE A 49 -1.90 -4.95 -14.63
CA ILE A 49 -1.15 -4.87 -13.37
C ILE A 49 -0.60 -3.47 -13.10
N HIS A 50 -0.19 -2.74 -14.13
CA HIS A 50 0.29 -1.36 -14.01
C HIS A 50 -0.83 -0.42 -13.57
N VAL A 51 -1.99 -0.53 -14.23
CA VAL A 51 -3.19 0.25 -13.87
C VAL A 51 -3.69 -0.12 -12.49
N ALA A 52 -3.69 -1.41 -12.12
CA ALA A 52 -4.10 -1.89 -10.80
C ALA A 52 -3.22 -1.30 -9.68
N VAL A 53 -1.89 -1.35 -9.84
CA VAL A 53 -0.93 -0.77 -8.87
C VAL A 53 -1.10 0.75 -8.78
N ALA A 54 -1.17 1.45 -9.91
CA ALA A 54 -1.34 2.90 -9.95
C ALA A 54 -2.65 3.34 -9.29
N THR A 55 -3.75 2.65 -9.59
CA THR A 55 -5.09 2.93 -9.05
C THR A 55 -5.17 2.63 -7.55
N ALA A 56 -4.57 1.54 -7.09
CA ALA A 56 -4.50 1.22 -5.67
C ALA A 56 -3.74 2.29 -4.87
N LEU A 57 -2.59 2.74 -5.36
CA LEU A 57 -1.81 3.81 -4.73
C LEU A 57 -2.59 5.14 -4.68
N ALA A 58 -3.32 5.48 -5.74
CA ALA A 58 -4.16 6.67 -5.77
C ALA A 58 -5.32 6.58 -4.75
N GLY A 59 -6.00 5.44 -4.67
CA GLY A 59 -7.05 5.21 -3.67
C GLY A 59 -6.54 5.29 -2.23
N MET A 60 -5.29 4.86 -1.99
CA MET A 60 -4.68 4.93 -0.67
C MET A 60 -4.36 6.35 -0.18
N VAL A 61 -4.34 7.37 -1.04
CA VAL A 61 -4.15 8.77 -0.62
C VAL A 61 -5.20 9.17 0.43
N VAL A 62 -6.47 8.84 0.17
CA VAL A 62 -7.58 9.19 1.08
C VAL A 62 -7.46 8.46 2.42
N THR A 63 -7.16 7.16 2.38
CA THR A 63 -7.06 6.35 3.60
C THR A 63 -5.87 6.75 4.47
N PHE A 64 -4.71 7.01 3.86
CA PHE A 64 -3.53 7.50 4.60
C PHE A 64 -3.68 8.93 5.07
N ALA A 65 -4.36 9.81 4.33
CA ALA A 65 -4.67 11.16 4.79
C ALA A 65 -5.53 11.12 6.06
N SER A 66 -6.61 10.31 6.04
CA SER A 66 -7.46 10.12 7.21
C SER A 66 -6.72 9.55 8.41
N ALA A 67 -5.92 8.49 8.20
CA ALA A 67 -5.10 7.88 9.24
C ALA A 67 -4.07 8.87 9.81
N THR A 68 -3.40 9.62 8.94
CA THR A 68 -2.41 10.64 9.34
C THR A 68 -3.04 11.72 10.21
N VAL A 69 -4.21 12.26 9.81
CA VAL A 69 -4.93 13.25 10.61
C VAL A 69 -5.34 12.68 11.98
N ALA A 70 -5.84 11.44 12.02
CA ALA A 70 -6.21 10.79 13.27
C ALA A 70 -5.01 10.61 14.22
N HIS A 71 -3.85 10.22 13.68
CA HIS A 71 -2.60 10.07 14.46
C HIS A 71 -1.97 11.40 14.86
N LEU A 72 -2.07 12.45 14.02
CA LEU A 72 -1.63 13.79 14.36
C LEU A 72 -2.40 14.35 15.55
N ARG A 73 -3.74 14.21 15.55
CA ARG A 73 -4.59 14.65 16.66
C ARG A 73 -4.25 13.97 17.99
N LYS A 74 -3.72 12.74 17.94
CA LYS A 74 -3.28 11.97 19.12
C LYS A 74 -1.80 12.20 19.50
N GLY A 75 -1.07 13.06 18.77
CA GLY A 75 0.35 13.31 19.02
C GLY A 75 1.25 12.07 18.80
N GLY A 76 0.78 11.07 18.03
CA GLY A 76 1.50 9.81 17.85
C GLY A 76 2.63 9.85 16.83
N ILE A 77 2.66 10.84 15.93
CA ILE A 77 3.63 10.92 14.84
C ILE A 77 4.95 11.49 15.33
N LEU A 78 6.05 10.83 14.98
CA LEU A 78 7.41 11.31 15.22
C LEU A 78 7.82 12.31 14.15
N GLY A 79 7.45 13.58 14.31
CA GLY A 79 7.65 14.66 13.33
C GLY A 79 9.09 14.75 12.80
N PRO A 80 10.13 14.82 13.65
CA PRO A 80 11.52 14.89 13.19
C PRO A 80 11.98 13.66 12.38
N THR A 81 11.50 12.47 12.74
CA THR A 81 11.79 11.22 12.01
C THR A 81 11.10 11.22 10.66
N TRP A 82 9.81 11.59 10.64
CA TRP A 82 9.02 11.70 9.42
C TRP A 82 9.63 12.71 8.43
N LEU A 83 10.01 13.89 8.89
CA LEU A 83 10.64 14.92 8.03
C LEU A 83 11.94 14.46 7.39
N ARG A 84 12.70 13.57 8.04
CA ARG A 84 13.93 13.00 7.47
C ARG A 84 13.66 11.87 6.48
N LEU A 85 12.60 11.10 6.71
CA LEU A 85 12.17 10.05 5.79
C LEU A 85 11.48 10.63 4.55
N ALA A 86 10.70 11.69 4.69
CA ALA A 86 9.80 12.21 3.66
C ALA A 86 10.49 12.52 2.32
N PRO A 87 11.65 13.18 2.25
CA PRO A 87 12.32 13.41 0.96
C PRO A 87 12.73 12.11 0.25
N GLY A 88 13.30 11.15 1.01
CA GLY A 88 13.64 9.84 0.48
C GLY A 88 12.39 9.07 0.01
N LEU A 89 11.31 9.12 0.79
CA LEU A 89 10.03 8.51 0.43
C LEU A 89 9.45 9.12 -0.85
N ALA A 90 9.45 10.43 -0.99
CA ALA A 90 8.92 11.10 -2.17
C ALA A 90 9.73 10.76 -3.44
N LEU A 91 11.05 10.89 -3.38
CA LEU A 91 11.94 10.55 -4.50
C LEU A 91 11.85 9.07 -4.85
N GLY A 92 11.91 8.18 -3.85
CA GLY A 92 11.81 6.74 -4.05
C GLY A 92 10.47 6.33 -4.66
N SER A 93 9.36 7.00 -4.30
CA SER A 93 8.03 6.75 -4.87
C SER A 93 7.97 7.09 -6.36
N VAL A 94 8.53 8.23 -6.75
CA VAL A 94 8.60 8.62 -8.16
C VAL A 94 9.47 7.63 -8.95
N VAL A 95 10.66 7.32 -8.43
CA VAL A 95 11.56 6.34 -9.08
C VAL A 95 10.92 4.96 -9.15
N GLY A 96 10.30 4.48 -8.08
CA GLY A 96 9.61 3.18 -8.05
C GLY A 96 8.44 3.10 -9.02
N SER A 97 7.61 4.16 -9.11
CA SER A 97 6.53 4.24 -10.10
C SER A 97 7.08 4.20 -11.53
N ARG A 98 8.15 4.94 -11.82
CA ARG A 98 8.80 4.89 -13.15
C ARG A 98 9.40 3.52 -13.45
N LEU A 99 10.05 2.90 -12.46
CA LEU A 99 10.60 1.56 -12.60
C LEU A 99 9.51 0.53 -12.87
N ALA A 100 8.36 0.62 -12.19
CA ALA A 100 7.21 -0.23 -12.47
C ALA A 100 6.73 -0.11 -13.92
N HIS A 101 6.73 1.10 -14.49
CA HIS A 101 6.33 1.32 -15.90
C HIS A 101 7.32 0.71 -16.90
N LEU A 102 8.60 0.61 -16.55
CA LEU A 102 9.63 -0.01 -17.41
C LEU A 102 9.58 -1.55 -17.38
N MET A 103 8.92 -2.13 -16.38
CA MET A 103 8.76 -3.59 -16.28
C MET A 103 7.68 -4.08 -17.24
N SER A 104 7.88 -5.26 -17.82
CA SER A 104 6.78 -5.94 -18.52
C SER A 104 5.70 -6.39 -17.54
N GLY A 105 4.44 -6.50 -17.99
CA GLY A 105 3.33 -6.94 -17.13
C GLY A 105 3.62 -8.25 -16.39
N PRO A 106 4.11 -9.31 -17.05
CA PRO A 106 4.49 -10.56 -16.37
C PRO A 106 5.60 -10.37 -15.32
N MET A 107 6.60 -9.54 -15.60
CA MET A 107 7.68 -9.25 -14.65
C MET A 107 7.15 -8.52 -13.41
N LEU A 108 6.29 -7.52 -13.60
CA LEU A 108 5.70 -6.78 -12.48
C LEU A 108 4.81 -7.70 -11.62
N ARG A 109 4.01 -8.57 -12.24
CA ARG A 109 3.23 -9.60 -11.52
C ARG A 109 4.12 -10.49 -10.65
N LEU A 110 5.22 -10.97 -11.20
CA LEU A 110 6.16 -11.82 -10.48
C LEU A 110 6.79 -11.08 -9.29
N VAL A 111 7.15 -9.81 -9.45
CA VAL A 111 7.71 -8.97 -8.38
C VAL A 111 6.69 -8.77 -7.27
N VAL A 112 5.44 -8.45 -7.61
CA VAL A 112 4.37 -8.26 -6.62
C VAL A 112 4.05 -9.58 -5.90
N ALA A 113 3.93 -10.69 -6.62
CA ALA A 113 3.69 -12.01 -6.03
C ALA A 113 4.85 -12.44 -5.13
N GLY A 114 6.09 -12.28 -5.58
CA GLY A 114 7.29 -12.56 -4.80
C GLY A 114 7.36 -11.75 -3.51
N PHE A 115 6.99 -10.47 -3.57
CA PHE A 115 6.88 -9.63 -2.37
C PHE A 115 5.81 -10.16 -1.41
N CYS A 116 4.64 -10.59 -1.90
CA CYS A 116 3.60 -11.20 -1.07
C CYS A 116 4.12 -12.43 -0.32
N VAL A 117 4.87 -13.30 -1.00
CA VAL A 117 5.48 -14.50 -0.39
C VAL A 117 6.53 -14.13 0.65
N LEU A 118 7.39 -13.16 0.35
CA LEU A 118 8.40 -12.68 1.29
C LEU A 118 7.79 -12.10 2.57
N VAL A 119 6.77 -11.25 2.44
CA VAL A 119 6.09 -10.65 3.61
C VAL A 119 5.31 -11.71 4.38
N ALA A 120 4.64 -12.64 3.70
CA ALA A 120 3.97 -13.76 4.36
C ALA A 120 4.96 -14.62 5.15
N GLY A 121 6.10 -14.96 4.57
CA GLY A 121 7.19 -15.67 5.23
C GLY A 121 7.73 -14.90 6.45
N GLN A 122 7.97 -13.62 6.29
CA GLN A 122 8.41 -12.77 7.40
C GLN A 122 7.38 -12.72 8.55
N MET A 123 6.08 -12.73 8.23
CA MET A 123 5.04 -12.74 9.26
C MET A 123 4.94 -14.07 10.00
N VAL A 124 5.16 -15.18 9.33
CA VAL A 124 5.10 -16.53 9.94
C VAL A 124 6.37 -16.82 10.74
N PHE A 125 7.53 -16.56 10.17
CA PHE A 125 8.83 -16.93 10.73
C PHE A 125 9.56 -15.79 11.43
N GLY A 126 9.14 -14.54 11.20
CA GLY A 126 9.77 -13.36 11.74
C GLY A 126 9.63 -13.29 13.27
N ARG A 127 10.78 -13.29 13.96
CA ARG A 127 10.85 -13.01 15.40
C ARG A 127 10.90 -11.52 15.60
N THR A 128 9.81 -10.92 16.08
CA THR A 128 9.86 -9.55 16.58
C THR A 128 10.71 -9.51 17.85
N ARG A 129 11.98 -9.17 17.73
CA ARG A 129 12.75 -8.70 18.87
C ARG A 129 12.23 -7.32 19.20
N ALA A 130 11.31 -7.24 20.14
CA ALA A 130 10.96 -6.00 20.79
C ALA A 130 12.19 -5.52 21.57
N ARG A 131 13.03 -4.74 20.95
CA ARG A 131 14.05 -3.94 21.63
C ARG A 131 13.40 -2.58 21.83
N ALA A 132 12.60 -2.49 22.89
CA ALA A 132 11.80 -1.32 23.20
C ALA A 132 12.69 -0.21 23.78
N GLU A 133 12.27 0.96 23.57
CA GLU A 133 11.76 2.03 24.41
C GLU A 133 12.36 3.40 24.15
N ALA A 134 12.72 3.72 22.91
CA ALA A 134 13.02 5.08 22.55
C ALA A 134 11.77 5.79 21.96
N ASP A 135 11.42 6.92 22.52
CA ASP A 135 10.38 7.79 21.96
C ASP A 135 10.86 8.61 20.76
N HIS A 136 12.11 8.45 20.37
CA HIS A 136 12.72 9.12 19.24
C HIS A 136 13.78 8.23 18.59
N VAL A 137 13.86 8.29 17.27
CA VAL A 137 14.93 7.64 16.52
C VAL A 137 16.19 8.53 16.63
N PRO A 138 17.36 7.97 16.93
CA PRO A 138 18.62 8.70 16.83
C PRO A 138 18.75 9.40 15.47
N ARG A 139 19.45 10.51 15.41
CA ARG A 139 19.76 11.22 14.17
C ARG A 139 20.61 10.33 13.26
N SER A 140 19.97 9.40 12.55
CA SER A 140 20.64 8.47 11.64
C SER A 140 20.60 9.02 10.22
N LEU A 141 21.76 9.10 9.60
CA LEU A 141 21.91 9.41 8.17
C LEU A 141 21.25 8.34 7.28
N TRP A 142 21.00 7.14 7.81
CA TRP A 142 20.35 6.03 7.10
C TRP A 142 18.84 6.19 6.90
N LEU A 143 18.20 7.19 7.53
CA LEU A 143 16.76 7.40 7.38
C LEU A 143 16.38 7.82 5.95
N LEU A 144 17.18 8.67 5.30
CA LEU A 144 16.91 9.12 3.94
C LEU A 144 17.04 7.97 2.92
N PRO A 145 18.18 7.24 2.83
CA PRO A 145 18.29 6.11 1.92
C PRO A 145 17.35 4.95 2.29
N GLY A 146 17.06 4.75 3.56
CA GLY A 146 16.06 3.77 4.01
C GLY A 146 14.66 4.13 3.55
N GLY A 147 14.27 5.40 3.68
CA GLY A 147 13.01 5.91 3.14
C GLY A 147 12.91 5.76 1.62
N PHE A 148 13.98 6.08 0.91
CA PHE A 148 14.06 5.90 -0.55
C PHE A 148 13.84 4.43 -0.95
N ALA A 149 14.58 3.49 -0.35
CA ALA A 149 14.46 2.06 -0.66
C ALA A 149 13.05 1.52 -0.35
N ILE A 150 12.49 1.89 0.81
CA ILE A 150 11.11 1.52 1.18
C ILE A 150 10.13 2.03 0.13
N ALA A 151 10.27 3.28 -0.30
CA ALA A 151 9.33 3.89 -1.23
C ALA A 151 9.44 3.30 -2.65
N VAL A 152 10.64 3.00 -3.12
CA VAL A 152 10.84 2.30 -4.40
C VAL A 152 10.09 0.97 -4.40
N ILE A 153 10.32 0.13 -3.38
CA ILE A 153 9.66 -1.18 -3.26
C ILE A 153 8.14 -0.99 -3.14
N SER A 154 7.70 -0.05 -2.30
CA SER A 154 6.27 0.20 -2.06
C SER A 154 5.53 0.66 -3.30
N ALA A 155 6.14 1.54 -4.10
CA ALA A 155 5.54 2.07 -5.32
C ALA A 155 5.48 1.01 -6.43
N VAL A 156 6.50 0.15 -6.55
CA VAL A 156 6.50 -0.97 -7.52
C VAL A 156 5.42 -1.99 -7.17
N VAL A 157 5.26 -2.31 -5.90
CA VAL A 157 4.34 -3.37 -5.46
C VAL A 157 2.90 -2.88 -5.27
N GLY A 158 2.69 -1.58 -5.15
CA GLY A 158 1.35 -1.02 -4.89
C GLY A 158 0.94 -1.04 -3.41
N ILE A 159 1.92 -0.90 -2.49
CA ILE A 159 1.67 -0.84 -1.06
C ILE A 159 2.03 0.54 -0.51
N GLY A 160 1.27 0.99 0.48
CA GLY A 160 1.49 2.30 1.11
C GLY A 160 2.68 2.39 2.08
N GLY A 161 3.66 1.48 1.98
CA GLY A 161 4.90 1.52 2.78
C GLY A 161 4.77 1.14 4.25
N GLY A 162 3.56 1.01 4.80
CA GLY A 162 3.35 0.66 6.21
C GLY A 162 3.98 -0.68 6.61
N SER A 163 3.91 -1.67 5.72
CA SER A 163 4.49 -2.99 5.91
C SER A 163 6.02 -2.99 6.07
N LEU A 164 6.71 -2.01 5.50
CA LEU A 164 8.16 -1.88 5.55
C LEU A 164 8.61 -0.82 6.57
N THR A 165 7.88 0.30 6.68
CA THR A 165 8.23 1.40 7.58
C THR A 165 8.04 1.02 9.05
N VAL A 166 6.98 0.27 9.40
CA VAL A 166 6.76 -0.17 10.78
C VAL A 166 7.88 -1.07 11.27
N PRO A 167 8.27 -2.16 10.58
CA PRO A 167 9.41 -2.99 10.99
C PRO A 167 10.72 -2.20 11.08
N LEU A 168 10.97 -1.27 10.15
CA LEU A 168 12.15 -0.41 10.20
C LEU A 168 12.18 0.41 11.50
N LEU A 169 11.10 1.13 11.81
CA LEU A 169 11.03 1.99 12.99
C LEU A 169 11.09 1.19 14.29
N VAL A 170 10.41 0.05 14.36
CA VAL A 170 10.46 -0.85 15.52
C VAL A 170 11.87 -1.45 15.67
N GLY A 171 12.54 -1.81 14.57
CA GLY A 171 13.93 -2.27 14.58
C GLY A 171 14.91 -1.21 15.07
N LEU A 172 14.61 0.07 14.88
CA LEU A 172 15.34 1.21 15.40
C LEU A 172 14.97 1.56 16.86
N GLY A 173 14.12 0.75 17.51
CA GLY A 173 13.74 0.90 18.91
C GLY A 173 12.51 1.78 19.17
N VAL A 174 11.79 2.21 18.14
CA VAL A 174 10.56 2.99 18.31
C VAL A 174 9.43 2.11 18.83
N ARG A 175 8.65 2.62 19.77
CA ARG A 175 7.45 1.94 20.27
C ARG A 175 6.47 1.63 19.12
N PRO A 176 5.90 0.41 19.04
CA PRO A 176 5.04 -0.01 17.93
C PRO A 176 3.91 0.96 17.62
N VAL A 177 3.26 1.53 18.64
CA VAL A 177 2.14 2.50 18.45
C VAL A 177 2.62 3.76 17.71
N ARG A 178 3.80 4.30 18.07
CA ARG A 178 4.39 5.45 17.39
C ARG A 178 4.95 5.10 16.01
N ALA A 179 5.49 3.89 15.85
CA ALA A 179 5.93 3.40 14.56
C ALA A 179 4.76 3.31 13.57
N VAL A 180 3.60 2.77 13.99
CA VAL A 180 2.38 2.73 13.17
C VAL A 180 1.89 4.13 12.84
N ALA A 181 1.82 5.03 13.82
CA ALA A 181 1.40 6.41 13.59
C ALA A 181 2.29 7.15 12.59
N THR A 182 3.62 7.01 12.74
CA THR A 182 4.59 7.64 11.84
C THR A 182 4.54 6.99 10.45
N SER A 183 4.33 5.67 10.37
CA SER A 183 4.22 4.97 9.09
C SER A 183 2.99 5.38 8.29
N ALA A 184 1.88 5.76 8.93
CA ALA A 184 0.72 6.31 8.25
C ALA A 184 1.05 7.62 7.50
N ALA A 185 1.80 8.51 8.14
CA ALA A 185 2.26 9.75 7.51
C ALA A 185 3.30 9.49 6.41
N CYS A 186 4.17 8.47 6.56
CA CYS A 186 5.07 8.02 5.51
C CYS A 186 4.29 7.44 4.31
N GLY A 187 3.26 6.64 4.59
CA GLY A 187 2.36 6.09 3.57
C GLY A 187 1.63 7.16 2.76
N LEU A 188 1.24 8.26 3.40
CA LEU A 188 0.65 9.40 2.70
C LEU A 188 1.63 10.02 1.69
N VAL A 189 2.89 10.21 2.07
CA VAL A 189 3.93 10.73 1.16
C VAL A 189 4.11 9.80 -0.04
N ILE A 190 4.21 8.49 0.22
CA ILE A 190 4.35 7.47 -0.84
C ILE A 190 3.13 7.50 -1.77
N ALA A 191 1.92 7.48 -1.21
CA ALA A 191 0.69 7.47 -1.98
C ALA A 191 0.54 8.72 -2.86
N LEU A 192 0.80 9.90 -2.30
CA LEU A 192 0.73 11.18 -3.04
C LEU A 192 1.77 11.25 -4.16
N ALA A 193 3.04 10.94 -3.86
CA ALA A 193 4.11 11.00 -4.85
C ALA A 193 3.92 9.96 -5.98
N SER A 194 3.50 8.73 -5.62
CA SER A 194 3.19 7.70 -6.60
C SER A 194 1.96 8.03 -7.43
N ALA A 195 0.87 8.52 -6.80
CA ALA A 195 -0.33 8.93 -7.52
C ALA A 195 -0.03 10.06 -8.52
N ALA A 196 0.70 11.10 -8.10
CA ALA A 196 1.13 12.17 -8.97
C ALA A 196 2.00 11.66 -10.14
N SER A 197 2.98 10.79 -9.86
CA SER A 197 3.82 10.20 -10.90
C SER A 197 3.01 9.37 -11.90
N ASN A 198 2.03 8.60 -11.43
CA ASN A 198 1.19 7.75 -12.29
C ASN A 198 0.16 8.54 -13.10
N VAL A 199 -0.40 9.62 -12.53
CA VAL A 199 -1.32 10.53 -13.26
C VAL A 199 -0.58 11.30 -14.36
N LEU A 200 0.64 11.75 -14.07
CA LEU A 200 1.47 12.47 -15.05
C LEU A 200 2.14 11.55 -16.07
N SER A 201 2.04 10.24 -15.92
CA SER A 201 2.56 9.28 -16.90
C SER A 201 1.64 9.23 -18.11
N VAL A 202 2.24 9.27 -19.29
CA VAL A 202 1.52 9.04 -20.54
C VAL A 202 1.30 7.54 -20.68
N PRO A 203 0.06 7.04 -20.60
CA PRO A 203 -0.20 5.62 -20.84
C PRO A 203 0.11 5.30 -22.30
N PRO A 204 0.53 4.04 -22.62
CA PRO A 204 0.50 3.57 -23.99
C PRO A 204 -0.92 3.79 -24.58
N PRO A 205 -1.05 4.10 -25.87
CA PRO A 205 -2.33 4.43 -26.45
C PRO A 205 -3.33 3.28 -26.25
N LEU A 206 -4.30 3.52 -25.37
CA LEU A 206 -5.47 2.68 -25.19
C LEU A 206 -6.53 3.16 -26.21
N HIS A 207 -6.85 2.35 -27.19
CA HIS A 207 -7.91 2.67 -28.14
C HIS A 207 -8.99 1.60 -28.10
N PRO A 208 -10.22 1.94 -27.62
CA PRO A 208 -10.63 3.18 -26.95
C PRO A 208 -10.14 3.22 -25.49
N ALA A 209 -9.72 4.40 -25.03
CA ALA A 209 -9.38 4.59 -23.61
C ALA A 209 -10.66 4.46 -22.76
N PRO A 210 -10.67 3.65 -21.68
CA PRO A 210 -11.80 3.60 -20.77
C PRO A 210 -12.10 4.97 -20.17
N TRP A 211 -13.39 5.29 -20.02
CA TRP A 211 -13.80 6.54 -19.38
C TRP A 211 -13.25 6.63 -17.95
N GLY A 212 -12.71 7.81 -17.58
CA GLY A 212 -12.22 8.05 -16.23
C GLY A 212 -10.76 7.66 -15.99
N MET A 213 -9.97 7.44 -17.03
CA MET A 213 -8.51 7.29 -16.90
C MET A 213 -7.83 8.65 -16.72
N ALA A 214 -6.92 8.74 -15.76
CA ALA A 214 -5.99 9.86 -15.58
C ALA A 214 -4.57 9.29 -15.53
N GLY A 215 -3.83 9.41 -16.64
CA GLY A 215 -2.58 8.67 -16.81
C GLY A 215 -2.85 7.17 -16.68
N LEU A 216 -2.13 6.51 -15.77
CA LEU A 216 -2.32 5.08 -15.46
C LEU A 216 -3.35 4.85 -14.34
N VAL A 217 -3.98 5.88 -13.81
CA VAL A 217 -4.96 5.76 -12.72
C VAL A 217 -6.37 5.67 -13.27
N TYR A 218 -7.09 4.61 -12.93
CA TYR A 218 -8.52 4.47 -13.21
C TYR A 218 -9.34 5.07 -12.07
N LEU A 219 -9.76 6.33 -12.25
CA LEU A 219 -10.39 7.16 -11.21
C LEU A 219 -11.66 6.55 -10.61
N PRO A 220 -12.58 5.92 -11.37
CA PRO A 220 -13.79 5.34 -10.79
C PRO A 220 -13.47 4.26 -9.75
N ALA A 221 -12.51 3.38 -10.05
CA ALA A 221 -12.09 2.34 -9.10
C ALA A 221 -11.32 2.93 -7.92
N ALA A 222 -10.44 3.92 -8.14
CA ALA A 222 -9.72 4.61 -7.07
C ALA A 222 -10.69 5.28 -6.08
N ALA A 223 -11.70 6.00 -6.58
CA ALA A 223 -12.69 6.66 -5.75
C ALA A 223 -13.57 5.66 -4.97
N ALA A 224 -14.10 4.64 -5.66
CA ALA A 224 -14.95 3.62 -5.02
C ALA A 224 -14.20 2.86 -3.92
N THR A 225 -12.98 2.39 -4.22
CA THR A 225 -12.15 1.68 -3.24
C THR A 225 -11.75 2.58 -2.06
N ALA A 226 -11.42 3.87 -2.31
CA ALA A 226 -11.05 4.82 -1.27
C ALA A 226 -12.20 5.09 -0.29
N VAL A 227 -13.41 5.37 -0.81
CA VAL A 227 -14.60 5.65 0.02
C VAL A 227 -14.95 4.43 0.87
N ALA A 228 -15.02 3.25 0.26
CA ALA A 228 -15.34 2.02 0.96
C ALA A 228 -14.28 1.65 2.00
N ALA A 229 -12.99 1.84 1.68
CA ALA A 229 -11.89 1.58 2.60
C ALA A 229 -11.92 2.54 3.80
N LEU A 230 -12.22 3.82 3.57
CA LEU A 230 -12.36 4.81 4.64
C LEU A 230 -13.49 4.44 5.62
N ALA A 231 -14.63 3.98 5.10
CA ALA A 231 -15.78 3.56 5.92
C ALA A 231 -15.49 2.28 6.71
N ALA A 232 -14.75 1.31 6.13
CA ALA A 232 -14.49 0.02 6.73
C ALA A 232 -13.29 -0.02 7.70
N ALA A 233 -12.33 0.89 7.56
CA ALA A 233 -11.10 0.91 8.36
C ALA A 233 -11.34 0.98 9.89
N PRO A 234 -12.28 1.78 10.44
CA PRO A 234 -12.54 1.81 11.88
C PRO A 234 -13.00 0.47 12.45
N PHE A 235 -13.77 -0.29 11.67
CA PHE A 235 -14.22 -1.63 12.08
C PHE A 235 -13.04 -2.60 12.17
N GLY A 236 -12.08 -2.54 11.22
CA GLY A 236 -10.86 -3.30 11.26
C GLY A 236 -10.03 -3.03 12.53
N VAL A 237 -9.86 -1.75 12.87
CA VAL A 237 -9.17 -1.32 14.10
C VAL A 237 -9.86 -1.86 15.34
N SER A 238 -11.19 -1.82 15.40
CA SER A 238 -11.95 -2.34 16.54
C SER A 238 -11.74 -3.83 16.74
N VAL A 239 -11.70 -4.60 15.65
CA VAL A 239 -11.46 -6.06 15.70
C VAL A 239 -9.99 -6.36 16.05
N ALA A 240 -9.04 -5.55 15.58
CA ALA A 240 -7.62 -5.71 15.91
C ALA A 240 -7.36 -5.76 17.42
N ASN A 241 -8.11 -4.95 18.17
CA ASN A 241 -7.99 -4.87 19.62
C ASN A 241 -8.54 -6.10 20.36
N ARG A 242 -9.29 -6.98 19.67
CA ARG A 242 -9.93 -8.18 20.24
C ARG A 242 -9.26 -9.50 19.82
N VAL A 243 -8.40 -9.47 18.81
CA VAL A 243 -7.77 -10.66 18.22
C VAL A 243 -6.32 -10.77 18.65
N SER A 244 -5.87 -11.98 18.96
CA SER A 244 -4.46 -12.18 19.33
C SER A 244 -3.53 -11.88 18.14
N GLY A 245 -2.41 -11.20 18.39
CA GLY A 245 -1.45 -10.85 17.35
C GLY A 245 -0.90 -12.06 16.57
N LYS A 246 -0.87 -13.26 17.19
CA LYS A 246 -0.48 -14.51 16.51
C LYS A 246 -1.51 -14.95 15.46
N ALA A 247 -2.81 -14.91 15.81
CA ALA A 247 -3.88 -15.25 14.88
C ALA A 247 -3.92 -14.27 13.70
N LEU A 248 -3.79 -12.98 14.01
CA LEU A 248 -3.77 -11.91 13.04
C LEU A 248 -2.65 -12.09 11.99
N ARG A 249 -1.43 -12.43 12.43
CA ARG A 249 -0.31 -12.71 11.54
C ARG A 249 -0.56 -13.90 10.62
N LYS A 250 -1.14 -15.00 11.14
CA LYS A 250 -1.45 -16.19 10.33
C LYS A 250 -2.51 -15.89 9.26
N VAL A 251 -3.60 -15.21 9.65
CA VAL A 251 -4.66 -14.81 8.73
C VAL A 251 -4.10 -13.93 7.61
N PHE A 252 -3.25 -12.97 7.97
CA PHE A 252 -2.66 -12.08 6.98
C PHE A 252 -1.64 -12.77 6.08
N ALA A 253 -0.82 -13.67 6.61
CA ALA A 253 0.10 -14.44 5.80
C ALA A 253 -0.64 -15.32 4.76
N LEU A 254 -1.71 -16.00 5.19
CA LEU A 254 -2.57 -16.78 4.28
C LEU A 254 -3.21 -15.88 3.22
N PHE A 255 -3.73 -14.73 3.64
CA PHE A 255 -4.28 -13.73 2.73
C PHE A 255 -3.25 -13.26 1.68
N LEU A 256 -2.02 -12.92 2.10
CA LEU A 256 -0.96 -12.50 1.18
C LEU A 256 -0.59 -13.60 0.17
N LEU A 257 -0.55 -14.86 0.62
CA LEU A 257 -0.29 -15.99 -0.27
C LEU A 257 -1.41 -16.17 -1.31
N SER A 258 -2.67 -16.01 -0.89
CA SER A 258 -3.82 -16.06 -1.81
C SER A 258 -3.77 -14.93 -2.84
N VAL A 259 -3.51 -13.69 -2.39
CA VAL A 259 -3.37 -12.51 -3.25
C VAL A 259 -2.19 -12.68 -4.22
N GLY A 260 -1.04 -13.12 -3.71
CA GLY A 260 0.14 -13.40 -4.53
C GLY A 260 -0.14 -14.46 -5.60
N GLY A 261 -0.88 -15.52 -5.25
CA GLY A 261 -1.33 -16.54 -6.19
C GLY A 261 -2.21 -15.98 -7.31
N VAL A 262 -3.25 -15.22 -6.96
CA VAL A 262 -4.14 -14.58 -7.94
C VAL A 262 -3.36 -13.66 -8.89
N ILE A 263 -2.46 -12.83 -8.36
CA ILE A 263 -1.66 -11.92 -9.20
C ILE A 263 -0.69 -12.69 -10.09
N ALA A 264 -0.08 -13.77 -9.61
CA ALA A 264 0.88 -14.58 -10.38
C ALA A 264 0.21 -15.29 -11.56
N THR A 265 -1.00 -15.81 -11.37
CA THR A 265 -1.76 -16.52 -12.43
C THR A 265 -2.40 -15.60 -13.45
N GLY A 266 -2.44 -14.29 -13.15
CA GLY A 266 -2.97 -13.29 -14.08
C GLY A 266 -4.46 -13.02 -13.92
N GLY A 267 -5.08 -13.54 -12.85
CA GLY A 267 -6.50 -13.41 -12.57
C GLY A 267 -7.32 -14.45 -13.31
#